data_ed0ac8f42e136652f8d0ee2b2b24e4e4
#
_entry.id   ed0ac8f42e136652f8d0ee2b2b24e4e4
#
_cell.length_a   1.000
_cell.length_b   1.000
_cell.length_c   1.000
_cell.angle_alpha   90.00
_cell.angle_beta   90.00
_cell.angle_gamma   90.00
#
_symmetry.space_group_name_H-M   'P 1'
#
loop_
_entity.id
_entity.type
_entity.pdbx_description
1 polymer ?
#
loop_
_entity_poly.entity_id
_entity_poly.type
_entity_poly.pdbx_seq_one_letter_code
_entity_poly.pdbx_strand_id
1 'polypeptide(L)'
;MLLIRLSLRNLLRQKRRNILLGSAMAIGVAILVTANSFSHGISDIMFNKVMRYVTGHVAVRFNERGGVMREIFRDKERIFKAIGTEPVIEEVDESIAMFSRAIGNGKSDNIILVGMNVKQGLSGEALKEVEASFRLVEGSWKDIETSALENPVIISAEKARYLNVKMHDVVRVRFRNMFGQDQAARLTVAGIMKNDNIFMQPVVFLELARAKELLGYRSYETGSLSLKIKDPQKNAFALAGRIYERLKPGTAVIYASVSGRSGRRPAVLLGFKSADEPKKKISGILKLTAGSFEKAFKNDGLIIPAGLARELGVSAGDTVTIRYDRKFEKTPKEVPYHVSAVCARAGSPGDDVILMNDSGFYDLYYQDMPAAPGPGVKPYAAEAGSAWGGLVSPEWILLKRTFNTDDYKKKYQDISKNKWKGTTIDVSTMYETASDILKLESVLNIITLSAVLVLFFIILLGVVNTLRMTIRERTREIGTIRAIGMQRAAVRDMFILETFFLTLISSTAGIIAGFIAMRLISLITFHPQDNPLGMLLVNGHLYFLPTFTGIAGSVLLIIAIAVGTAWFPARRGANMPPAKALGHFT
;
A
#
# COMPACT_ATOMS: atom_id res chain seq x y z
N MET A 1 34.07 -19.72 37.35
CA MET A 1 33.33 -20.98 37.52
C MET A 1 32.72 -21.18 38.91
N LEU A 2 33.45 -20.93 40.00
CA LEU A 2 32.98 -21.13 41.37
C LEU A 2 31.70 -20.33 41.68
N LEU A 3 31.64 -19.04 41.34
CA LEU A 3 30.50 -18.17 41.63
C LEU A 3 29.21 -18.65 40.94
N ILE A 4 29.30 -19.14 39.68
CA ILE A 4 28.15 -19.70 38.95
C ILE A 4 27.58 -20.92 39.65
N ARG A 5 28.47 -21.87 40.07
CA ARG A 5 28.02 -23.08 40.80
C ARG A 5 27.38 -22.73 42.14
N LEU A 6 27.94 -21.76 42.86
CA LEU A 6 27.37 -21.29 44.13
C LEU A 6 25.99 -20.63 43.92
N SER A 7 25.85 -19.76 42.92
CA SER A 7 24.58 -19.09 42.62
C SER A 7 23.48 -20.10 42.24
N LEU A 8 23.77 -21.07 41.37
CA LEU A 8 22.82 -22.13 41.01
C LEU A 8 22.42 -23.01 42.20
N ARG A 9 23.41 -23.41 43.06
CA ARG A 9 23.13 -24.19 44.26
C ARG A 9 22.26 -23.42 45.24
N ASN A 10 22.44 -22.14 45.38
CA ASN A 10 21.66 -21.26 46.21
C ASN A 10 20.20 -21.14 45.73
N LEU A 11 19.99 -21.03 44.41
CA LEU A 11 18.65 -21.04 43.82
C LEU A 11 17.86 -22.31 44.18
N LEU A 12 18.51 -23.46 44.12
CA LEU A 12 17.88 -24.74 44.45
C LEU A 12 17.60 -24.92 45.97
N ARG A 13 18.31 -24.21 46.83
CA ARG A 13 18.12 -24.30 48.31
C ARG A 13 16.84 -23.59 48.78
N GLN A 14 16.40 -22.53 48.07
CA GLN A 14 15.23 -21.72 48.45
C GLN A 14 14.04 -21.94 47.48
N LYS A 15 13.71 -23.20 47.22
CA LYS A 15 12.76 -23.62 46.16
C LYS A 15 11.41 -22.90 46.22
N ARG A 16 10.73 -22.89 47.40
CA ARG A 16 9.36 -22.33 47.52
C ARG A 16 9.30 -20.85 47.12
N ARG A 17 10.25 -20.05 47.56
CA ARG A 17 10.30 -18.61 47.31
C ARG A 17 10.69 -18.30 45.85
N ASN A 18 11.69 -19.01 45.34
CA ASN A 18 12.16 -18.83 43.98
C ASN A 18 11.11 -19.29 42.94
N ILE A 19 10.33 -20.34 43.26
CA ILE A 19 9.21 -20.77 42.42
C ILE A 19 8.13 -19.69 42.40
N LEU A 20 7.74 -19.11 43.53
CA LEU A 20 6.70 -18.07 43.57
C LEU A 20 7.12 -16.80 42.81
N LEU A 21 8.36 -16.34 42.99
CA LEU A 21 8.89 -15.19 42.28
C LEU A 21 9.10 -15.50 40.78
N GLY A 22 9.64 -16.69 40.52
CA GLY A 22 9.87 -17.17 39.15
C GLY A 22 8.58 -17.37 38.35
N SER A 23 7.51 -17.88 38.99
CA SER A 23 6.21 -18.04 38.34
C SER A 23 5.58 -16.68 37.99
N ALA A 24 5.67 -15.69 38.90
CA ALA A 24 5.22 -14.33 38.60
C ALA A 24 5.96 -13.71 37.40
N MET A 25 7.30 -13.88 37.35
CA MET A 25 8.11 -13.45 36.21
C MET A 25 7.73 -14.20 34.93
N ALA A 26 7.53 -15.52 35.02
CA ALA A 26 7.15 -16.35 33.88
C ALA A 26 5.79 -15.93 33.30
N ILE A 27 4.81 -15.63 34.15
CA ILE A 27 3.50 -15.11 33.73
C ILE A 27 3.67 -13.75 32.99
N GLY A 28 4.49 -12.85 33.54
CA GLY A 28 4.76 -11.56 32.91
C GLY A 28 5.39 -11.72 31.51
N VAL A 29 6.36 -12.63 31.37
CA VAL A 29 6.97 -12.96 30.07
C VAL A 29 5.96 -13.58 29.12
N ALA A 30 5.12 -14.51 29.60
CA ALA A 30 4.10 -15.16 28.78
C ALA A 30 3.09 -14.13 28.21
N ILE A 31 2.62 -13.19 29.04
CA ILE A 31 1.72 -12.12 28.60
C ILE A 31 2.41 -11.25 27.54
N LEU A 32 3.65 -10.85 27.79
CA LEU A 32 4.40 -9.97 26.87
C LEU A 32 4.65 -10.65 25.52
N VAL A 33 5.08 -11.90 25.52
CA VAL A 33 5.32 -12.68 24.28
C VAL A 33 4.02 -12.89 23.51
N THR A 34 2.92 -13.22 24.19
CA THR A 34 1.60 -13.42 23.57
C THR A 34 1.07 -12.13 22.97
N ALA A 35 1.11 -11.01 23.70
CA ALA A 35 0.62 -9.72 23.23
C ALA A 35 1.44 -9.17 22.05
N ASN A 36 2.78 -9.31 22.10
CA ASN A 36 3.66 -8.90 21.03
C ASN A 36 3.44 -9.75 19.76
N SER A 37 3.27 -11.07 19.92
CA SER A 37 2.95 -11.98 18.82
C SER A 37 1.58 -11.69 18.21
N PHE A 38 0.61 -11.26 18.98
CA PHE A 38 -0.71 -10.82 18.50
C PHE A 38 -0.61 -9.54 17.69
N SER A 39 0.10 -8.53 18.19
CA SER A 39 0.33 -7.27 17.48
C SER A 39 1.00 -7.48 16.12
N HIS A 40 2.05 -8.30 16.06
CA HIS A 40 2.69 -8.68 14.80
C HIS A 40 1.77 -9.50 13.90
N GLY A 41 0.92 -10.36 14.48
CA GLY A 41 -0.08 -11.11 13.74
C GLY A 41 -1.09 -10.20 13.01
N ILE A 42 -1.56 -9.16 13.66
CA ILE A 42 -2.45 -8.15 13.05
C ILE A 42 -1.74 -7.47 11.86
N SER A 43 -0.51 -7.05 12.05
CA SER A 43 0.30 -6.40 11.01
C SER A 43 0.48 -7.33 9.81
N ASP A 44 0.81 -8.59 10.04
CA ASP A 44 0.98 -9.60 8.99
C ASP A 44 -0.32 -9.84 8.20
N ILE A 45 -1.46 -9.96 8.88
CA ILE A 45 -2.76 -10.08 8.21
C ILE A 45 -2.99 -8.89 7.26
N MET A 46 -2.74 -7.69 7.76
CA MET A 46 -3.03 -6.49 6.99
C MET A 46 -2.11 -6.33 5.79
N PHE A 47 -0.80 -6.51 5.97
CA PHE A 47 0.16 -6.28 4.88
C PHE A 47 0.26 -7.46 3.91
N ASN A 48 0.37 -8.68 4.41
CA ASN A 48 0.64 -9.83 3.57
C ASN A 48 -0.63 -10.54 3.06
N LYS A 49 -1.77 -10.40 3.78
CA LYS A 49 -3.01 -11.08 3.39
C LYS A 49 -4.11 -10.15 2.85
N VAL A 50 -4.03 -8.83 3.10
CA VAL A 50 -5.03 -7.88 2.61
C VAL A 50 -4.41 -6.91 1.63
N MET A 51 -3.46 -6.09 2.08
CA MET A 51 -2.92 -5.01 1.26
C MET A 51 -2.18 -5.51 0.02
N ARG A 52 -1.49 -6.65 0.11
CA ARG A 52 -0.83 -7.30 -1.02
C ARG A 52 -1.77 -7.53 -2.21
N TYR A 53 -3.02 -7.92 -1.94
CA TYR A 53 -4.00 -8.23 -2.99
C TYR A 53 -4.87 -7.04 -3.38
N VAL A 54 -5.08 -6.09 -2.47
CA VAL A 54 -5.90 -4.90 -2.74
C VAL A 54 -5.11 -3.80 -3.46
N THR A 55 -3.85 -3.60 -3.09
CA THR A 55 -3.03 -2.49 -3.60
C THR A 55 -1.68 -2.92 -4.18
N GLY A 56 -1.30 -4.20 -4.05
CA GLY A 56 0.07 -4.63 -4.29
C GLY A 56 1.03 -4.07 -3.23
N HIS A 57 2.31 -4.36 -3.38
CA HIS A 57 3.36 -3.83 -2.50
C HIS A 57 3.66 -2.34 -2.77
N VAL A 58 3.55 -1.95 -4.05
CA VAL A 58 3.59 -0.55 -4.52
C VAL A 58 2.42 -0.34 -5.45
N ALA A 59 1.65 0.73 -5.23
CA ALA A 59 0.52 1.12 -6.04
C ALA A 59 0.81 2.41 -6.80
N VAL A 60 0.40 2.46 -8.07
CA VAL A 60 0.33 3.68 -8.86
C VAL A 60 -1.14 3.92 -9.19
N ARG A 61 -1.72 4.96 -8.60
CA ARG A 61 -3.13 5.30 -8.73
C ARG A 61 -3.29 6.61 -9.48
N PHE A 62 -4.36 6.68 -10.24
CA PHE A 62 -4.66 7.83 -11.08
C PHE A 62 -6.03 8.37 -10.69
N ASN A 63 -6.12 9.66 -10.46
CA ASN A 63 -7.40 10.31 -10.22
C ASN A 63 -7.52 11.54 -11.11
N GLU A 64 -8.50 11.52 -11.99
CA GLU A 64 -8.85 12.66 -12.80
C GLU A 64 -9.96 13.47 -12.18
N ARG A 65 -9.78 14.77 -12.20
CA ARG A 65 -10.79 15.68 -11.71
C ARG A 65 -11.99 15.78 -12.64
N GLY A 66 -13.18 15.82 -12.07
CA GLY A 66 -14.45 16.03 -12.78
C GLY A 66 -15.50 14.99 -12.50
N GLY A 67 -15.23 13.99 -11.66
CA GLY A 67 -16.22 13.02 -11.25
C GLY A 67 -15.83 12.29 -9.98
N VAL A 68 -16.84 11.83 -9.26
CA VAL A 68 -16.67 11.01 -8.08
C VAL A 68 -16.06 9.67 -8.50
N MET A 69 -14.89 9.34 -7.93
CA MET A 69 -14.23 8.03 -8.04
C MET A 69 -13.79 7.62 -9.48
N ARG A 70 -13.22 8.53 -10.22
CA ARG A 70 -12.72 8.23 -11.56
C ARG A 70 -11.23 7.96 -11.54
N GLU A 71 -10.88 6.74 -11.19
CA GLU A 71 -9.53 6.23 -11.34
C GLU A 71 -9.34 5.82 -12.80
N ILE A 72 -8.87 6.74 -13.63
CA ILE A 72 -8.64 6.48 -15.05
C ILE A 72 -7.36 7.15 -15.52
N PHE A 73 -6.58 6.43 -16.28
CA PHE A 73 -5.41 6.95 -16.96
C PHE A 73 -5.29 6.38 -18.37
N ARG A 74 -5.01 7.24 -19.35
CA ARG A 74 -5.00 6.89 -20.76
C ARG A 74 -3.61 6.68 -21.35
N ASP A 75 -2.58 7.32 -20.81
CA ASP A 75 -1.21 7.16 -21.27
C ASP A 75 -0.50 6.01 -20.52
N LYS A 76 -1.09 4.82 -20.63
CA LYS A 76 -0.62 3.60 -19.98
C LYS A 76 0.85 3.30 -20.30
N GLU A 77 1.27 3.48 -21.56
CA GLU A 77 2.63 3.19 -22.01
C GLU A 77 3.67 4.04 -21.27
N ARG A 78 3.38 5.30 -21.00
CA ARG A 78 4.27 6.18 -20.24
C ARG A 78 4.48 5.68 -18.81
N ILE A 79 3.43 5.18 -18.17
CA ILE A 79 3.53 4.61 -16.83
C ILE A 79 4.35 3.33 -16.83
N PHE A 80 4.11 2.44 -17.78
CA PHE A 80 4.93 1.23 -17.92
C PHE A 80 6.40 1.57 -18.20
N LYS A 81 6.67 2.61 -19.00
CA LYS A 81 8.04 3.11 -19.20
C LYS A 81 8.66 3.67 -17.94
N ALA A 82 7.90 4.37 -17.10
CA ALA A 82 8.36 4.88 -15.80
C ALA A 82 8.61 3.77 -14.78
N ILE A 83 7.78 2.73 -14.76
CA ILE A 83 8.01 1.52 -13.95
C ILE A 83 9.29 0.84 -14.39
N GLY A 84 9.51 0.70 -15.71
CA GLY A 84 10.69 0.10 -16.31
C GLY A 84 10.84 -1.40 -16.00
N THR A 85 11.98 -1.97 -16.40
CA THR A 85 12.37 -3.34 -16.08
C THR A 85 13.24 -3.33 -14.83
N GLU A 86 12.62 -3.44 -13.67
CA GLU A 86 13.33 -3.53 -12.39
C GLU A 86 13.38 -4.99 -11.94
N PRO A 87 14.57 -5.55 -11.62
CA PRO A 87 14.70 -6.97 -11.24
C PRO A 87 13.98 -7.33 -9.94
N VAL A 88 13.59 -6.30 -9.19
CA VAL A 88 12.83 -6.42 -7.95
C VAL A 88 11.34 -6.66 -8.21
N ILE A 89 10.82 -6.25 -9.38
CA ILE A 89 9.41 -6.41 -9.73
C ILE A 89 9.17 -7.84 -10.20
N GLU A 90 8.26 -8.53 -9.54
CA GLU A 90 7.81 -9.87 -9.91
C GLU A 90 6.64 -9.80 -10.88
N GLU A 91 5.70 -8.89 -10.62
CA GLU A 91 4.46 -8.78 -11.36
C GLU A 91 3.92 -7.35 -11.36
N VAL A 92 3.32 -6.94 -12.47
CA VAL A 92 2.61 -5.67 -12.61
C VAL A 92 1.19 -5.98 -13.01
N ASP A 93 0.25 -5.78 -12.10
CA ASP A 93 -1.17 -6.03 -12.30
C ASP A 93 -1.93 -4.73 -12.56
N GLU A 94 -2.80 -4.79 -13.56
CA GLU A 94 -3.85 -3.79 -13.73
C GLU A 94 -5.06 -4.16 -12.88
N SER A 95 -5.58 -3.23 -12.10
CA SER A 95 -6.80 -3.43 -11.33
C SER A 95 -7.77 -2.27 -11.48
N ILE A 96 -9.05 -2.62 -11.44
CA ILE A 96 -10.15 -1.67 -11.42
C ILE A 96 -11.06 -2.09 -10.28
N ALA A 97 -11.31 -1.18 -9.36
CA ALA A 97 -12.23 -1.43 -8.26
C ALA A 97 -13.41 -0.45 -8.30
N MET A 98 -14.60 -0.93 -8.02
CA MET A 98 -15.81 -0.13 -8.04
C MET A 98 -16.76 -0.49 -6.91
N PHE A 99 -17.23 0.53 -6.20
CA PHE A 99 -18.34 0.37 -5.27
C PHE A 99 -19.65 0.17 -6.03
N SER A 100 -20.35 -0.90 -5.71
CA SER A 100 -21.57 -1.32 -6.36
C SER A 100 -22.58 -1.79 -5.32
N ARG A 101 -23.85 -1.73 -5.66
CA ARG A 101 -24.91 -2.33 -4.85
C ARG A 101 -25.38 -3.61 -5.50
N ALA A 102 -25.18 -4.72 -4.82
CA ALA A 102 -25.64 -6.03 -5.25
C ALA A 102 -27.04 -6.31 -4.73
N ILE A 103 -27.86 -6.93 -5.55
CA ILE A 103 -29.23 -7.35 -5.26
C ILE A 103 -29.33 -8.83 -5.62
N GLY A 104 -29.49 -9.64 -4.60
CA GLY A 104 -29.72 -11.10 -4.73
C GLY A 104 -31.18 -11.46 -4.54
N ASN A 105 -31.45 -12.67 -4.05
CA ASN A 105 -32.79 -13.21 -3.84
C ASN A 105 -33.46 -12.59 -2.60
N GLY A 106 -34.08 -11.42 -2.79
CA GLY A 106 -34.83 -10.71 -1.73
C GLY A 106 -34.00 -9.81 -0.81
N LYS A 107 -32.66 -9.75 -0.98
CA LYS A 107 -31.77 -8.92 -0.17
C LYS A 107 -30.82 -8.10 -1.03
N SER A 108 -30.36 -6.98 -0.50
CA SER A 108 -29.37 -6.14 -1.18
C SER A 108 -28.29 -5.66 -0.20
N ASP A 109 -27.06 -5.58 -0.71
CA ASP A 109 -25.91 -5.11 0.07
C ASP A 109 -24.87 -4.41 -0.81
N ASN A 110 -23.96 -3.67 -0.19
CA ASN A 110 -22.85 -3.04 -0.87
C ASN A 110 -21.73 -4.06 -1.11
N ILE A 111 -21.17 -3.99 -2.30
CA ILE A 111 -20.02 -4.79 -2.70
C ILE A 111 -18.94 -3.89 -3.32
N ILE A 112 -17.74 -4.40 -3.34
CA ILE A 112 -16.62 -3.86 -4.12
C ILE A 112 -16.39 -4.82 -5.27
N LEU A 113 -16.77 -4.41 -6.48
CA LEU A 113 -16.50 -5.18 -7.68
C LEU A 113 -15.07 -4.90 -8.13
N VAL A 114 -14.25 -5.94 -8.21
CA VAL A 114 -12.82 -5.84 -8.55
C VAL A 114 -12.59 -6.59 -9.86
N GLY A 115 -12.15 -5.86 -10.86
CA GLY A 115 -11.64 -6.46 -12.10
C GLY A 115 -10.21 -6.93 -11.91
N MET A 116 -9.95 -8.23 -12.08
CA MET A 116 -8.60 -8.78 -12.03
C MET A 116 -8.25 -9.49 -13.34
N ASN A 117 -6.98 -9.42 -13.73
CA ASN A 117 -6.49 -10.05 -14.93
C ASN A 117 -6.19 -11.54 -14.67
N VAL A 118 -7.15 -12.38 -15.00
CA VAL A 118 -7.05 -13.83 -14.77
C VAL A 118 -6.10 -14.48 -15.76
N LYS A 119 -6.10 -14.04 -17.03
CA LYS A 119 -5.30 -14.66 -18.11
C LYS A 119 -3.78 -14.56 -17.93
N GLN A 120 -3.29 -13.49 -17.32
CA GLN A 120 -1.86 -13.30 -17.08
C GLN A 120 -1.41 -13.78 -15.69
N GLY A 121 -2.30 -13.73 -14.69
CA GLY A 121 -1.97 -14.01 -13.29
C GLY A 121 -2.22 -15.46 -12.83
N LEU A 122 -2.99 -16.27 -13.58
CA LEU A 122 -3.41 -17.58 -13.13
C LEU A 122 -2.71 -18.76 -13.83
N SER A 123 -1.55 -18.57 -14.44
CA SER A 123 -0.73 -19.66 -14.96
C SER A 123 0.39 -20.04 -13.97
N GLY A 124 0.42 -21.31 -13.57
CA GLY A 124 1.52 -21.87 -12.78
C GLY A 124 1.55 -21.44 -11.30
N GLU A 125 2.62 -20.77 -10.86
CA GLU A 125 2.82 -20.40 -9.44
C GLU A 125 1.85 -19.33 -8.95
N ALA A 126 1.49 -18.37 -9.80
CA ALA A 126 0.55 -17.30 -9.45
C ALA A 126 -0.86 -17.85 -9.14
N LEU A 127 -1.33 -18.83 -9.89
CA LEU A 127 -2.59 -19.51 -9.59
C LEU A 127 -2.55 -20.21 -8.23
N LYS A 128 -1.47 -20.92 -7.95
CA LYS A 128 -1.30 -21.60 -6.65
C LYS A 128 -1.30 -20.60 -5.50
N GLU A 129 -0.73 -19.42 -5.69
CA GLU A 129 -0.69 -18.37 -4.69
C GLU A 129 -2.08 -17.76 -4.45
N VAL A 130 -2.86 -17.51 -5.51
CA VAL A 130 -4.26 -17.05 -5.42
C VAL A 130 -5.13 -18.12 -4.76
N GLU A 131 -4.99 -19.39 -5.15
CA GLU A 131 -5.72 -20.51 -4.56
C GLU A 131 -5.37 -20.72 -3.07
N ALA A 132 -4.11 -20.52 -2.70
CA ALA A 132 -3.68 -20.57 -1.30
C ALA A 132 -4.23 -19.41 -0.46
N SER A 133 -4.41 -18.24 -1.08
CA SER A 133 -4.87 -17.02 -0.42
C SER A 133 -6.38 -16.86 -0.40
N PHE A 134 -7.06 -17.36 -1.45
CA PHE A 134 -8.50 -17.27 -1.62
C PHE A 134 -9.05 -18.67 -1.94
N ARG A 135 -9.21 -19.46 -0.90
CA ARG A 135 -9.72 -20.82 -1.03
C ARG A 135 -11.16 -20.82 -1.51
N LEU A 136 -11.43 -21.43 -2.66
CA LEU A 136 -12.79 -21.66 -3.12
C LEU A 136 -13.45 -22.79 -2.32
N VAL A 137 -14.72 -22.57 -1.98
CA VAL A 137 -15.61 -23.60 -1.41
C VAL A 137 -16.31 -24.35 -2.53
N GLU A 138 -16.72 -23.60 -3.58
CA GLU A 138 -17.41 -24.11 -4.76
C GLU A 138 -16.89 -23.38 -6.01
N GLY A 139 -16.83 -24.08 -7.15
CA GLY A 139 -16.36 -23.51 -8.43
C GLY A 139 -14.83 -23.55 -8.61
N SER A 140 -14.35 -22.91 -9.67
CA SER A 140 -12.93 -22.78 -10.00
C SER A 140 -12.60 -21.34 -10.37
N TRP A 141 -11.35 -20.90 -10.13
CA TRP A 141 -10.88 -19.59 -10.60
C TRP A 141 -10.94 -19.47 -12.13
N LYS A 142 -10.83 -20.58 -12.84
CA LYS A 142 -10.96 -20.61 -14.31
C LYS A 142 -12.38 -20.31 -14.79
N ASP A 143 -13.38 -20.52 -13.95
CA ASP A 143 -14.79 -20.31 -14.33
C ASP A 143 -15.13 -18.82 -14.51
N ILE A 144 -14.27 -17.90 -14.00
CA ILE A 144 -14.42 -16.46 -14.21
C ILE A 144 -14.13 -16.03 -15.66
N GLU A 145 -13.40 -16.85 -16.43
CA GLU A 145 -13.08 -16.60 -17.84
C GLU A 145 -14.12 -17.18 -18.80
N THR A 146 -15.06 -17.99 -18.30
CA THR A 146 -15.98 -18.71 -19.18
C THR A 146 -16.90 -17.76 -19.95
N SER A 147 -17.05 -17.99 -21.23
CA SER A 147 -18.00 -17.27 -22.07
C SER A 147 -19.42 -17.84 -21.98
N ALA A 148 -19.59 -18.99 -21.34
CA ALA A 148 -20.90 -19.64 -21.19
C ALA A 148 -21.82 -18.94 -20.20
N LEU A 149 -21.24 -18.15 -19.27
CA LEU A 149 -21.98 -17.41 -18.24
C LEU A 149 -21.95 -15.91 -18.51
N GLU A 150 -23.05 -15.23 -18.22
CA GLU A 150 -23.12 -13.77 -18.32
C GLU A 150 -22.37 -13.13 -17.13
N ASN A 151 -21.26 -12.45 -17.40
CA ASN A 151 -20.40 -11.78 -16.42
C ASN A 151 -20.12 -12.68 -15.19
N PRO A 152 -19.38 -13.78 -15.35
CA PRO A 152 -19.11 -14.70 -14.25
C PRO A 152 -18.28 -14.02 -13.16
N VAL A 153 -18.65 -14.28 -11.89
CA VAL A 153 -18.02 -13.68 -10.72
C VAL A 153 -17.74 -14.69 -9.63
N ILE A 154 -16.71 -14.39 -8.83
CA ILE A 154 -16.42 -15.09 -7.58
C ILE A 154 -16.83 -14.19 -6.42
N ILE A 155 -17.69 -14.74 -5.55
CA ILE A 155 -18.27 -14.03 -4.40
C ILE A 155 -17.86 -14.72 -3.09
N SER A 156 -17.80 -13.98 -2.00
CA SER A 156 -17.55 -14.58 -0.69
C SER A 156 -18.73 -15.41 -0.19
N ALA A 157 -18.47 -16.49 0.56
CA ALA A 157 -19.48 -17.35 1.14
C ALA A 157 -20.44 -16.58 2.08
N GLU A 158 -19.91 -15.59 2.82
CA GLU A 158 -20.71 -14.73 3.69
C GLU A 158 -21.64 -13.83 2.88
N LYS A 159 -21.14 -13.23 1.81
CA LYS A 159 -21.95 -12.39 0.93
C LYS A 159 -22.98 -13.20 0.16
N ALA A 160 -22.61 -14.40 -0.32
CA ALA A 160 -23.53 -15.32 -0.98
C ALA A 160 -24.70 -15.73 -0.04
N ARG A 161 -24.39 -16.08 1.21
CA ARG A 161 -25.41 -16.37 2.25
C ARG A 161 -26.29 -15.16 2.55
N TYR A 162 -25.67 -13.96 2.70
CA TYR A 162 -26.43 -12.76 2.98
C TYR A 162 -27.39 -12.40 1.86
N LEU A 163 -26.95 -12.47 0.59
CA LEU A 163 -27.77 -12.20 -0.59
C LEU A 163 -28.69 -13.37 -0.96
N ASN A 164 -28.60 -14.50 -0.25
CA ASN A 164 -29.35 -15.74 -0.49
C ASN A 164 -29.16 -16.26 -1.93
N VAL A 165 -27.88 -16.32 -2.38
CA VAL A 165 -27.52 -16.80 -3.71
C VAL A 165 -26.57 -18.01 -3.62
N LYS A 166 -26.66 -18.89 -4.62
CA LYS A 166 -25.87 -20.12 -4.79
C LYS A 166 -25.10 -20.07 -6.10
N MET A 167 -24.33 -21.12 -6.38
CA MET A 167 -23.67 -21.31 -7.67
C MET A 167 -24.69 -21.18 -8.81
N HIS A 168 -24.29 -20.48 -9.86
CA HIS A 168 -25.05 -20.18 -11.08
C HIS A 168 -26.26 -19.24 -10.88
N ASP A 169 -26.53 -18.77 -9.68
CA ASP A 169 -27.54 -17.75 -9.46
C ASP A 169 -27.08 -16.39 -10.02
N VAL A 170 -28.06 -15.56 -10.39
CA VAL A 170 -27.82 -14.23 -10.94
C VAL A 170 -27.94 -13.17 -9.85
N VAL A 171 -26.87 -12.41 -9.67
CA VAL A 171 -26.84 -11.20 -8.83
C VAL A 171 -26.96 -9.98 -9.73
N ARG A 172 -27.94 -9.12 -9.46
CA ARG A 172 -28.06 -7.83 -10.15
C ARG A 172 -27.21 -6.81 -9.42
N VAL A 173 -26.42 -6.03 -10.17
CA VAL A 173 -25.60 -4.96 -9.59
C VAL A 173 -25.98 -3.62 -10.18
N ARG A 174 -25.98 -2.59 -9.32
CA ARG A 174 -26.13 -1.18 -9.73
C ARG A 174 -24.84 -0.46 -9.41
N PHE A 175 -24.35 0.28 -10.39
CA PHE A 175 -23.11 1.02 -10.29
C PHE A 175 -23.15 2.26 -11.17
N ARG A 176 -22.19 3.15 -10.97
CA ARG A 176 -21.99 4.31 -11.83
C ARG A 176 -20.78 4.08 -12.73
N ASN A 177 -20.98 4.16 -14.05
CA ASN A 177 -19.89 3.99 -15.01
C ASN A 177 -18.96 5.22 -15.05
N MET A 178 -17.87 5.13 -15.82
CA MET A 178 -16.89 6.21 -15.97
C MET A 178 -17.50 7.50 -16.58
N PHE A 179 -18.62 7.41 -17.28
CA PHE A 179 -19.33 8.56 -17.84
C PHE A 179 -20.25 9.24 -16.80
N GLY A 180 -20.31 8.74 -15.57
CA GLY A 180 -21.17 9.25 -14.51
C GLY A 180 -22.65 8.80 -14.62
N GLN A 181 -22.94 7.84 -15.49
CA GLN A 181 -24.27 7.28 -15.71
C GLN A 181 -24.51 6.11 -14.75
N ASP A 182 -25.69 6.06 -14.15
CA ASP A 182 -26.12 4.90 -13.38
C ASP A 182 -26.43 3.74 -14.34
N GLN A 183 -25.80 2.61 -14.09
CA GLN A 183 -25.91 1.40 -14.88
C GLN A 183 -26.33 0.22 -14.00
N ALA A 184 -26.86 -0.81 -14.64
CA ALA A 184 -27.13 -2.08 -14.01
C ALA A 184 -26.59 -3.20 -14.88
N ALA A 185 -26.07 -4.24 -14.24
CA ALA A 185 -25.61 -5.45 -14.90
C ALA A 185 -26.09 -6.70 -14.15
N ARG A 186 -26.09 -7.82 -14.85
CA ARG A 186 -26.32 -9.15 -14.28
C ARG A 186 -24.97 -9.84 -14.16
N LEU A 187 -24.69 -10.35 -12.97
CA LEU A 187 -23.49 -11.13 -12.68
C LEU A 187 -23.93 -12.55 -12.34
N THR A 188 -23.28 -13.57 -12.88
CA THR A 188 -23.57 -14.97 -12.56
C THR A 188 -22.52 -15.51 -11.59
N VAL A 189 -22.94 -16.11 -10.50
CA VAL A 189 -22.04 -16.68 -9.49
C VAL A 189 -21.34 -17.91 -10.10
N ALA A 190 -20.07 -17.78 -10.44
CA ALA A 190 -19.23 -18.84 -11.00
C ALA A 190 -18.35 -19.51 -9.94
N GLY A 191 -18.19 -18.89 -8.77
CA GLY A 191 -17.45 -19.45 -7.66
C GLY A 191 -17.80 -18.80 -6.33
N ILE A 192 -17.68 -19.58 -5.26
CA ILE A 192 -17.87 -19.12 -3.89
C ILE A 192 -16.57 -19.32 -3.13
N MET A 193 -15.98 -18.23 -2.64
CA MET A 193 -14.73 -18.26 -1.88
C MET A 193 -14.98 -18.22 -0.38
N LYS A 194 -14.14 -18.91 0.37
CA LYS A 194 -14.07 -18.77 1.82
C LYS A 194 -13.28 -17.53 2.17
N ASN A 195 -13.87 -16.63 2.95
CA ASN A 195 -13.14 -15.49 3.45
C ASN A 195 -12.33 -15.85 4.69
N ASP A 196 -11.05 -15.59 4.60
CA ASP A 196 -10.15 -15.65 5.75
C ASP A 196 -10.12 -14.33 6.52
N ASN A 197 -10.64 -13.25 5.91
CA ASN A 197 -10.60 -11.91 6.48
C ASN A 197 -11.86 -11.10 6.14
N ILE A 198 -12.38 -10.35 7.10
CA ILE A 198 -13.59 -9.51 6.97
C ILE A 198 -13.47 -8.44 5.87
N PHE A 199 -12.26 -7.93 5.60
CA PHE A 199 -12.03 -6.92 4.55
C PHE A 199 -12.31 -7.44 3.15
N MET A 200 -12.19 -8.76 2.95
CA MET A 200 -12.50 -9.40 1.67
C MET A 200 -13.98 -9.79 1.52
N GLN A 201 -14.75 -9.68 2.60
CA GLN A 201 -16.17 -10.01 2.59
C GLN A 201 -16.99 -9.24 1.54
N PRO A 202 -16.81 -7.91 1.35
CA PRO A 202 -17.54 -7.18 0.33
C PRO A 202 -16.97 -7.33 -1.08
N VAL A 203 -15.81 -7.99 -1.26
CA VAL A 203 -15.14 -8.08 -2.55
C VAL A 203 -15.78 -9.16 -3.42
N VAL A 204 -16.06 -8.80 -4.67
CA VAL A 204 -16.54 -9.68 -5.72
C VAL A 204 -15.59 -9.55 -6.91
N PHE A 205 -15.01 -10.65 -7.32
CA PHE A 205 -14.04 -10.67 -8.42
C PHE A 205 -14.72 -10.92 -9.76
N LEU A 206 -14.31 -10.15 -10.75
CA LEU A 206 -14.72 -10.24 -12.15
C LEU A 206 -13.47 -10.20 -13.02
N GLU A 207 -13.51 -10.81 -14.20
CA GLU A 207 -12.41 -10.69 -15.18
C GLU A 207 -12.24 -9.22 -15.62
N LEU A 208 -10.97 -8.77 -15.74
CA LEU A 208 -10.63 -7.35 -15.95
C LEU A 208 -11.24 -6.78 -17.23
N ALA A 209 -11.21 -7.51 -18.35
CA ALA A 209 -11.77 -7.01 -19.61
C ALA A 209 -13.28 -6.81 -19.51
N ARG A 210 -13.99 -7.71 -18.82
CA ARG A 210 -15.42 -7.56 -18.52
C ARG A 210 -15.70 -6.39 -17.59
N ALA A 211 -14.88 -6.20 -16.56
CA ALA A 211 -14.98 -5.03 -15.68
C ALA A 211 -14.80 -3.73 -16.46
N LYS A 212 -13.80 -3.66 -17.36
CA LYS A 212 -13.57 -2.51 -18.25
C LYS A 212 -14.78 -2.23 -19.13
N GLU A 213 -15.34 -3.27 -19.74
CA GLU A 213 -16.52 -3.14 -20.61
C GLU A 213 -17.74 -2.58 -19.84
N LEU A 214 -18.07 -3.16 -18.69
CA LEU A 214 -19.17 -2.72 -17.84
C LEU A 214 -19.01 -1.26 -17.41
N LEU A 215 -17.79 -0.87 -17.03
CA LEU A 215 -17.49 0.49 -16.59
C LEU A 215 -17.35 1.49 -17.72
N GLY A 216 -17.24 1.02 -18.97
CA GLY A 216 -17.04 1.87 -20.14
C GLY A 216 -15.61 2.33 -20.35
N TYR A 217 -14.62 1.62 -19.78
CA TYR A 217 -13.20 1.84 -20.08
C TYR A 217 -12.88 1.39 -21.49
N ARG A 218 -12.01 2.12 -22.14
CA ARG A 218 -11.41 1.73 -23.42
C ARG A 218 -10.24 0.76 -23.17
N SER A 219 -9.83 0.00 -24.18
CA SER A 219 -8.78 -1.03 -24.04
C SER A 219 -7.43 -0.46 -23.57
N TYR A 220 -7.12 0.77 -23.93
CA TYR A 220 -5.88 1.48 -23.58
C TYR A 220 -5.96 2.26 -22.26
N GLU A 221 -7.12 2.32 -21.62
CA GLU A 221 -7.31 2.99 -20.34
C GLU A 221 -7.04 2.02 -19.19
N THR A 222 -6.46 2.54 -18.12
CA THR A 222 -6.21 1.79 -16.88
C THR A 222 -6.75 2.55 -15.68
N GLY A 223 -7.10 1.83 -14.62
CA GLY A 223 -7.51 2.43 -13.34
C GLY A 223 -6.32 2.62 -12.42
N SER A 224 -5.82 1.53 -11.89
CA SER A 224 -4.65 1.52 -11.01
C SER A 224 -3.69 0.39 -11.41
N LEU A 225 -2.41 0.57 -11.08
CA LEU A 225 -1.40 -0.45 -11.24
C LEU A 225 -0.91 -0.88 -9.87
N SER A 226 -0.86 -2.18 -9.67
CA SER A 226 -0.35 -2.84 -8.47
C SER A 226 0.93 -3.58 -8.83
N LEU A 227 1.99 -3.35 -8.06
CA LEU A 227 3.27 -4.01 -8.27
C LEU A 227 3.53 -4.98 -7.12
N LYS A 228 3.77 -6.24 -7.46
CA LYS A 228 4.34 -7.23 -6.54
C LYS A 228 5.85 -7.22 -6.68
N ILE A 229 6.55 -7.22 -5.56
CA ILE A 229 8.00 -7.09 -5.53
C ILE A 229 8.62 -8.04 -4.53
N LYS A 230 9.88 -8.41 -4.79
CA LYS A 230 10.71 -9.19 -3.86
C LYS A 230 11.09 -8.36 -2.64
N ASP A 231 11.06 -8.98 -1.46
CA ASP A 231 11.44 -8.36 -0.19
C ASP A 231 10.83 -6.95 0.01
N PRO A 232 9.48 -6.81 0.07
CA PRO A 232 8.80 -5.53 0.07
C PRO A 232 9.23 -4.61 1.22
N GLN A 233 9.58 -5.18 2.39
CA GLN A 233 10.06 -4.40 3.54
C GLN A 233 11.33 -3.60 3.22
N LYS A 234 12.22 -4.14 2.38
CA LYS A 234 13.49 -3.50 1.99
C LYS A 234 13.33 -2.62 0.75
N ASN A 235 12.52 -3.07 -0.22
CA ASN A 235 12.55 -2.55 -1.58
C ASN A 235 11.40 -1.60 -1.92
N ALA A 236 10.24 -1.67 -1.21
CA ALA A 236 9.03 -0.94 -1.60
C ALA A 236 9.22 0.58 -1.62
N PHE A 237 9.81 1.16 -0.58
CA PHE A 237 10.03 2.61 -0.50
C PHE A 237 11.01 3.12 -1.55
N ALA A 238 12.10 2.37 -1.77
CA ALA A 238 13.11 2.73 -2.75
C ALA A 238 12.55 2.67 -4.17
N LEU A 239 11.76 1.63 -4.49
CA LEU A 239 11.11 1.48 -5.79
C LEU A 239 10.06 2.56 -6.01
N ALA A 240 9.18 2.81 -5.05
CA ALA A 240 8.18 3.86 -5.13
C ALA A 240 8.82 5.24 -5.37
N GLY A 241 9.94 5.53 -4.69
CA GLY A 241 10.73 6.74 -4.91
C GLY A 241 11.27 6.83 -6.34
N ARG A 242 11.85 5.76 -6.88
CA ARG A 242 12.36 5.74 -8.27
C ARG A 242 11.25 5.93 -9.30
N ILE A 243 10.11 5.24 -9.13
CA ILE A 243 8.96 5.41 -10.01
C ILE A 243 8.45 6.85 -9.95
N TYR A 244 8.31 7.41 -8.75
CA TYR A 244 7.91 8.81 -8.55
C TYR A 244 8.81 9.79 -9.30
N GLU A 245 10.15 9.63 -9.22
CA GLU A 245 11.10 10.49 -9.92
C GLU A 245 11.07 10.32 -11.45
N ARG A 246 10.75 9.11 -11.95
CA ARG A 246 10.62 8.82 -13.37
C ARG A 246 9.30 9.32 -13.97
N LEU A 247 8.27 9.53 -13.14
CA LEU A 247 6.97 10.06 -13.56
C LEU A 247 7.01 11.58 -13.79
N LYS A 248 8.08 12.12 -14.39
CA LYS A 248 8.14 13.53 -14.73
C LYS A 248 7.21 13.82 -15.92
N PRO A 249 6.42 14.91 -15.87
CA PRO A 249 5.58 15.28 -16.99
C PRO A 249 6.47 15.59 -18.20
N GLY A 250 6.19 14.93 -19.32
CA GLY A 250 6.78 15.24 -20.61
C GLY A 250 5.91 16.21 -21.39
N THR A 251 6.00 16.19 -22.73
CA THR A 251 5.12 16.97 -23.60
C THR A 251 3.69 16.42 -23.57
N ALA A 252 2.71 17.30 -23.40
CA ALA A 252 1.30 16.94 -23.53
C ALA A 252 0.93 16.73 -24.99
N VAL A 253 0.16 15.70 -25.28
CA VAL A 253 -0.21 15.29 -26.65
C VAL A 253 -1.70 15.01 -26.72
N ILE A 254 -2.35 15.46 -27.81
CA ILE A 254 -3.71 15.06 -28.16
C ILE A 254 -3.66 14.35 -29.52
N TYR A 255 -4.15 13.12 -29.56
CA TYR A 255 -4.30 12.40 -30.82
C TYR A 255 -5.68 12.68 -31.38
N ALA A 256 -5.70 13.20 -32.63
CA ALA A 256 -6.90 13.63 -33.29
C ALA A 256 -6.89 13.24 -34.77
N SER A 257 -8.00 13.43 -35.42
CA SER A 257 -8.03 13.44 -36.88
C SER A 257 -8.47 14.82 -37.37
N VAL A 258 -7.83 15.28 -38.45
CA VAL A 258 -8.09 16.58 -39.01
C VAL A 258 -8.69 16.40 -40.41
N SER A 259 -9.78 17.11 -40.69
CA SER A 259 -10.48 17.10 -41.98
C SER A 259 -10.25 18.43 -42.69
N GLY A 260 -9.78 18.35 -43.91
CA GLY A 260 -9.67 19.46 -44.86
C GLY A 260 -10.52 19.23 -46.10
N ARG A 261 -10.24 19.96 -47.19
CA ARG A 261 -10.97 19.85 -48.48
C ARG A 261 -10.75 18.49 -49.16
N SER A 262 -9.55 17.91 -49.03
CA SER A 262 -9.16 16.66 -49.70
C SER A 262 -9.36 15.40 -48.85
N GLY A 263 -9.98 15.51 -47.69
CA GLY A 263 -10.29 14.38 -46.84
C GLY A 263 -9.83 14.53 -45.40
N ARG A 264 -9.75 13.38 -44.68
CA ARG A 264 -9.40 13.30 -43.25
C ARG A 264 -8.06 12.59 -43.09
N ARG A 265 -7.21 13.12 -42.20
CA ARG A 265 -5.92 12.53 -41.85
C ARG A 265 -5.75 12.46 -40.33
N PRO A 266 -5.10 11.43 -39.80
CA PRO A 266 -4.69 11.42 -38.40
C PRO A 266 -3.64 12.52 -38.15
N ALA A 267 -3.69 13.14 -36.97
CA ALA A 267 -2.75 14.18 -36.58
C ALA A 267 -2.51 14.15 -35.08
N VAL A 268 -1.34 14.67 -34.70
CA VAL A 268 -0.93 14.86 -33.32
C VAL A 268 -0.96 16.34 -33.02
N LEU A 269 -1.73 16.75 -31.99
CA LEU A 269 -1.79 18.14 -31.58
C LEU A 269 -0.81 18.34 -30.40
N LEU A 270 0.02 19.37 -30.50
CA LEU A 270 0.91 19.83 -29.43
C LEU A 270 0.61 21.29 -29.11
N GLY A 271 0.59 21.58 -27.81
CA GLY A 271 0.48 22.96 -27.35
C GLY A 271 1.86 23.59 -27.20
N PHE A 272 1.98 24.88 -27.48
CA PHE A 272 3.14 25.69 -27.14
C PHE A 272 2.75 26.81 -26.16
N LYS A 273 3.69 27.13 -25.26
CA LYS A 273 3.46 28.17 -24.25
C LYS A 273 3.43 29.54 -24.88
N SER A 274 2.40 30.32 -24.56
CA SER A 274 2.20 31.68 -25.09
C SER A 274 3.06 32.75 -24.46
N ALA A 275 3.89 32.42 -23.45
CA ALA A 275 4.86 33.34 -22.86
C ALA A 275 5.95 33.76 -23.86
N ASP A 276 6.53 34.96 -23.66
CA ASP A 276 7.44 35.59 -24.64
C ASP A 276 8.70 34.77 -24.93
N GLU A 277 9.30 34.14 -23.93
CA GLU A 277 10.52 33.35 -24.10
C GLU A 277 10.28 32.05 -24.91
N PRO A 278 9.30 31.18 -24.54
CA PRO A 278 8.93 30.03 -25.34
C PRO A 278 8.48 30.40 -26.75
N LYS A 279 7.75 31.52 -26.92
CA LYS A 279 7.30 32.04 -28.19
C LYS A 279 8.45 32.38 -29.12
N LYS A 280 9.48 33.08 -28.62
CA LYS A 280 10.71 33.38 -29.39
C LYS A 280 11.46 32.11 -29.78
N LYS A 281 11.56 31.12 -28.89
CA LYS A 281 12.21 29.83 -29.18
C LYS A 281 11.51 29.11 -30.33
N ILE A 282 10.19 28.97 -30.28
CA ILE A 282 9.41 28.26 -31.29
C ILE A 282 9.44 29.01 -32.61
N SER A 283 9.28 30.33 -32.63
CA SER A 283 9.38 31.12 -33.84
C SER A 283 10.77 31.07 -34.49
N GLY A 284 11.84 30.90 -33.71
CA GLY A 284 13.20 30.71 -34.21
C GLY A 284 13.46 29.32 -34.85
N ILE A 285 12.73 28.30 -34.43
CA ILE A 285 12.87 26.92 -34.93
C ILE A 285 12.00 26.71 -36.16
N LEU A 286 10.76 27.19 -36.16
CA LEU A 286 9.78 26.99 -37.23
C LEU A 286 10.04 27.95 -38.40
N LYS A 287 10.28 27.40 -39.56
CA LYS A 287 10.31 28.15 -40.82
C LYS A 287 8.92 28.16 -41.44
N LEU A 288 8.24 29.31 -41.44
CA LEU A 288 6.94 29.43 -42.11
C LEU A 288 7.10 29.50 -43.62
N THR A 289 6.23 28.79 -44.32
CA THR A 289 6.09 28.87 -45.78
C THR A 289 4.92 29.76 -46.19
N ALA A 290 3.91 29.88 -45.31
CA ALA A 290 2.75 30.75 -45.51
C ALA A 290 2.15 31.12 -44.13
N GLY A 291 1.46 32.26 -44.06
CA GLY A 291 0.74 32.70 -42.87
C GLY A 291 1.59 33.52 -41.89
N SER A 292 1.15 33.63 -40.66
CA SER A 292 1.77 34.48 -39.62
C SER A 292 1.75 33.82 -38.26
N PHE A 293 2.86 33.93 -37.51
CA PHE A 293 2.93 33.50 -36.10
C PHE A 293 1.97 34.28 -35.19
N GLU A 294 1.75 35.57 -35.44
CA GLU A 294 0.86 36.38 -34.62
C GLU A 294 -0.59 35.84 -34.62
N LYS A 295 -1.04 35.40 -35.80
CA LYS A 295 -2.36 34.77 -35.92
C LYS A 295 -2.41 33.39 -35.25
N ALA A 296 -1.31 32.65 -35.26
CA ALA A 296 -1.23 31.33 -34.63
C ALA A 296 -1.25 31.38 -33.09
N PHE A 297 -0.92 32.53 -32.50
CA PHE A 297 -0.99 32.73 -31.05
C PHE A 297 -2.41 33.08 -30.56
N LYS A 298 -3.40 33.16 -31.42
CA LYS A 298 -4.81 33.25 -31.04
C LYS A 298 -5.37 31.87 -30.72
N ASN A 299 -6.43 31.82 -29.93
CA ASN A 299 -6.97 30.57 -29.36
C ASN A 299 -7.42 29.52 -30.38
N ASP A 300 -7.80 29.95 -31.58
CA ASP A 300 -8.30 29.13 -32.68
C ASP A 300 -7.26 28.93 -33.82
N GLY A 301 -6.03 29.43 -33.64
CA GLY A 301 -4.97 29.38 -34.62
C GLY A 301 -4.16 28.08 -34.61
N LEU A 302 -3.97 27.48 -35.79
CA LEU A 302 -3.14 26.29 -35.98
C LEU A 302 -1.93 26.57 -36.83
N ILE A 303 -0.81 25.91 -36.53
CA ILE A 303 0.36 25.80 -37.40
C ILE A 303 0.41 24.36 -37.92
N ILE A 304 0.29 24.18 -39.24
CA ILE A 304 0.23 22.87 -39.89
C ILE A 304 1.49 22.65 -40.74
N PRO A 305 2.13 21.46 -40.69
CA PRO A 305 3.23 21.13 -41.61
C PRO A 305 2.80 21.14 -43.07
N ALA A 306 3.68 21.61 -43.95
CA ALA A 306 3.39 21.73 -45.40
C ALA A 306 3.02 20.40 -46.07
N GLY A 307 3.54 19.26 -45.56
CA GLY A 307 3.14 17.91 -45.99
C GLY A 307 1.67 17.65 -45.76
N LEU A 308 1.27 17.81 -44.48
CA LEU A 308 -0.10 17.59 -44.01
C LEU A 308 -1.08 18.59 -44.64
N ALA A 309 -0.66 19.87 -44.83
CA ALA A 309 -1.47 20.89 -45.46
C ALA A 309 -1.81 20.52 -46.92
N ARG A 310 -0.83 19.99 -47.67
CA ARG A 310 -1.06 19.49 -49.05
C ARG A 310 -2.00 18.29 -49.10
N GLU A 311 -1.81 17.33 -48.17
CA GLU A 311 -2.68 16.14 -48.11
C GLU A 311 -4.14 16.49 -47.75
N LEU A 312 -4.33 17.51 -46.93
CA LEU A 312 -5.64 18.01 -46.53
C LEU A 312 -6.25 19.00 -47.55
N GLY A 313 -5.46 19.46 -48.53
CA GLY A 313 -5.87 20.46 -49.52
C GLY A 313 -6.17 21.83 -48.88
N VAL A 314 -5.38 22.25 -47.89
CA VAL A 314 -5.59 23.50 -47.13
C VAL A 314 -4.39 24.42 -47.18
N SER A 315 -4.66 25.72 -47.11
CA SER A 315 -3.69 26.80 -47.08
C SER A 315 -3.87 27.68 -45.82
N ALA A 316 -2.92 28.58 -45.59
CA ALA A 316 -3.07 29.56 -44.50
C ALA A 316 -4.30 30.44 -44.76
N GLY A 317 -5.17 30.58 -43.78
CA GLY A 317 -6.47 31.26 -43.85
C GLY A 317 -7.67 30.31 -43.98
N ASP A 318 -7.45 29.04 -44.33
CA ASP A 318 -8.54 28.06 -44.42
C ASP A 318 -8.97 27.55 -43.03
N THR A 319 -10.16 26.97 -42.98
CA THR A 319 -10.68 26.31 -41.78
C THR A 319 -10.57 24.79 -41.93
N VAL A 320 -10.11 24.13 -40.89
CA VAL A 320 -10.07 22.66 -40.74
C VAL A 320 -10.92 22.23 -39.56
N THR A 321 -11.42 21.00 -39.63
CA THR A 321 -12.19 20.43 -38.51
C THR A 321 -11.35 19.39 -37.79
N ILE A 322 -11.10 19.61 -36.50
CA ILE A 322 -10.43 18.67 -35.59
C ILE A 322 -11.48 17.77 -34.96
N ARG A 323 -11.33 16.47 -35.17
CA ARG A 323 -12.14 15.45 -34.53
C ARG A 323 -11.30 14.72 -33.48
N TYR A 324 -11.78 14.68 -32.26
CA TYR A 324 -11.11 14.03 -31.16
C TYR A 324 -12.10 13.30 -30.24
N ASP A 325 -11.60 12.31 -29.50
CA ASP A 325 -12.41 11.53 -28.59
C ASP A 325 -12.57 12.27 -27.27
N ARG A 326 -13.81 12.43 -26.83
CA ARG A 326 -14.07 13.01 -25.52
C ARG A 326 -13.81 12.01 -24.39
N LYS A 327 -13.33 12.52 -23.30
CA LYS A 327 -12.97 11.78 -22.09
C LYS A 327 -14.13 10.98 -21.50
N PHE A 328 -15.29 11.60 -21.37
CA PHE A 328 -16.45 11.04 -20.70
C PHE A 328 -17.66 10.90 -21.62
N GLU A 329 -17.45 10.97 -22.92
CA GLU A 329 -18.51 10.78 -23.91
C GLU A 329 -18.09 9.73 -24.95
N LYS A 330 -19.05 8.90 -25.36
CA LYS A 330 -18.79 7.86 -26.36
C LYS A 330 -18.62 8.43 -27.78
N THR A 331 -19.18 9.61 -28.00
CA THR A 331 -19.16 10.23 -29.34
C THR A 331 -18.00 11.19 -29.47
N PRO A 332 -17.18 11.08 -30.53
CA PRO A 332 -16.16 12.05 -30.82
C PRO A 332 -16.74 13.44 -31.02
N LYS A 333 -15.98 14.47 -30.67
CA LYS A 333 -16.33 15.87 -30.94
C LYS A 333 -15.59 16.39 -32.16
N GLU A 334 -16.26 17.24 -32.91
CA GLU A 334 -15.69 17.97 -34.03
C GLU A 334 -15.71 19.45 -33.73
N VAL A 335 -14.57 20.12 -33.90
CA VAL A 335 -14.41 21.55 -33.60
C VAL A 335 -13.66 22.20 -34.76
N PRO A 336 -14.17 23.32 -35.34
CA PRO A 336 -13.48 24.07 -36.39
C PRO A 336 -12.31 24.88 -35.81
N TYR A 337 -11.20 24.91 -36.55
CA TYR A 337 -10.00 25.69 -36.26
C TYR A 337 -9.48 26.36 -37.51
N HIS A 338 -8.80 27.51 -37.35
CA HIS A 338 -8.20 28.23 -38.48
C HIS A 338 -6.74 27.88 -38.71
N VAL A 339 -6.36 27.59 -39.92
CA VAL A 339 -4.97 27.41 -40.31
C VAL A 339 -4.29 28.78 -40.38
N SER A 340 -3.59 29.17 -39.33
CA SER A 340 -2.94 30.49 -39.24
C SER A 340 -1.60 30.54 -39.90
N ALA A 341 -0.91 29.40 -40.00
CA ALA A 341 0.37 29.29 -40.64
C ALA A 341 0.64 27.87 -41.15
N VAL A 342 1.44 27.77 -42.21
CA VAL A 342 2.01 26.52 -42.71
C VAL A 342 3.52 26.57 -42.52
N CYS A 343 4.10 25.54 -41.90
CA CYS A 343 5.54 25.47 -41.67
C CYS A 343 6.24 24.48 -42.59
N ALA A 344 7.49 24.77 -42.92
CA ALA A 344 8.32 23.86 -43.71
C ALA A 344 8.60 22.57 -42.98
N ARG A 345 8.80 21.47 -43.71
CA ARG A 345 9.15 20.16 -43.14
C ARG A 345 10.44 20.19 -42.29
N ALA A 346 11.44 20.93 -42.76
CA ALA A 346 12.69 21.17 -42.02
C ALA A 346 12.44 22.19 -40.92
N GLY A 347 12.05 21.74 -39.74
CA GLY A 347 11.71 22.58 -38.59
C GLY A 347 10.36 22.26 -37.97
N SER A 348 9.62 21.28 -38.53
CA SER A 348 8.45 20.72 -37.90
C SER A 348 8.83 19.61 -36.92
N PRO A 349 8.13 19.47 -35.77
CA PRO A 349 8.37 18.37 -34.84
C PRO A 349 7.97 16.98 -35.39
N GLY A 350 7.20 16.96 -36.50
CA GLY A 350 6.79 15.76 -37.23
C GLY A 350 5.89 16.13 -38.40
N ASP A 351 5.76 15.24 -39.39
CA ASP A 351 4.97 15.48 -40.59
C ASP A 351 3.45 15.50 -40.33
N ASP A 352 3.01 14.89 -39.24
CA ASP A 352 1.63 14.77 -38.75
C ASP A 352 1.34 15.63 -37.53
N VAL A 353 2.30 16.47 -37.08
CA VAL A 353 2.21 17.27 -35.87
C VAL A 353 1.68 18.66 -36.16
N ILE A 354 0.56 18.99 -35.54
CA ILE A 354 -0.06 20.31 -35.57
C ILE A 354 0.24 21.03 -34.27
N LEU A 355 0.67 22.30 -34.38
CA LEU A 355 0.94 23.13 -33.22
C LEU A 355 -0.19 24.13 -33.00
N MET A 356 -0.56 24.34 -31.74
CA MET A 356 -1.54 25.32 -31.31
C MET A 356 -1.09 26.02 -30.04
N ASN A 357 -1.68 27.15 -29.69
CA ASN A 357 -1.34 27.84 -28.46
C ASN A 357 -1.79 27.04 -27.21
N ASP A 358 -1.20 27.34 -26.05
CA ASP A 358 -1.49 26.66 -24.78
C ASP A 358 -2.95 26.80 -24.35
N SER A 359 -3.57 27.95 -24.52
CA SER A 359 -4.97 28.16 -24.15
C SER A 359 -5.90 27.24 -24.94
N GLY A 360 -5.83 27.28 -26.27
CA GLY A 360 -6.63 26.40 -27.13
C GLY A 360 -6.33 24.92 -26.94
N PHE A 361 -5.03 24.60 -26.70
CA PHE A 361 -4.63 23.22 -26.39
C PHE A 361 -5.23 22.70 -25.08
N TYR A 362 -5.13 23.48 -24.01
CA TYR A 362 -5.67 23.06 -22.72
C TYR A 362 -7.19 22.99 -22.70
N ASP A 363 -7.89 23.84 -23.47
CA ASP A 363 -9.34 23.73 -23.63
C ASP A 363 -9.75 22.37 -24.21
N LEU A 364 -8.96 21.84 -25.17
CA LEU A 364 -9.16 20.49 -25.71
C LEU A 364 -8.68 19.43 -24.72
N TYR A 365 -7.48 19.60 -24.17
CA TYR A 365 -6.81 18.62 -23.32
C TYR A 365 -7.59 18.32 -22.03
N TYR A 366 -8.23 19.33 -21.43
CA TYR A 366 -9.01 19.13 -20.21
C TYR A 366 -10.40 18.54 -20.44
N GLN A 367 -10.98 18.80 -21.60
CA GLN A 367 -12.23 18.13 -21.96
C GLN A 367 -12.00 16.66 -22.26
N ASP A 368 -10.83 16.33 -22.76
CA ASP A 368 -10.47 15.00 -23.21
C ASP A 368 -9.01 14.69 -22.91
N MET A 369 -8.75 13.58 -22.25
CA MET A 369 -7.40 13.05 -22.20
C MET A 369 -7.00 12.46 -23.54
N PRO A 370 -5.72 12.58 -23.94
CA PRO A 370 -5.28 12.05 -25.21
C PRO A 370 -5.61 10.56 -25.31
N ALA A 371 -6.35 10.21 -26.33
CA ALA A 371 -6.56 8.82 -26.71
C ALA A 371 -5.23 8.18 -27.10
N ALA A 372 -5.14 6.85 -27.07
CA ALA A 372 -4.02 6.15 -27.68
C ALA A 372 -3.90 6.53 -29.18
N PRO A 373 -2.69 6.60 -29.72
CA PRO A 373 -2.52 6.86 -31.14
C PRO A 373 -3.32 5.84 -31.96
N GLY A 374 -4.11 6.31 -32.89
CA GLY A 374 -4.82 5.44 -33.82
C GLY A 374 -3.83 4.61 -34.67
N PRO A 375 -4.30 3.56 -35.35
CA PRO A 375 -3.44 2.75 -36.19
C PRO A 375 -2.74 3.65 -37.25
N GLY A 376 -1.41 3.58 -37.27
CA GLY A 376 -0.57 4.37 -38.19
C GLY A 376 -0.02 5.69 -37.61
N VAL A 377 -0.42 6.10 -36.42
CA VAL A 377 0.15 7.28 -35.75
C VAL A 377 1.29 6.84 -34.84
N LYS A 378 2.49 7.37 -35.06
CA LYS A 378 3.64 7.10 -34.17
C LYS A 378 3.50 7.90 -32.86
N PRO A 379 3.75 7.30 -31.70
CA PRO A 379 3.79 8.04 -30.45
C PRO A 379 4.81 9.17 -30.52
N TYR A 380 4.40 10.39 -30.16
CA TYR A 380 5.31 11.52 -30.10
C TYR A 380 6.10 11.47 -28.78
N ALA A 381 7.42 11.42 -28.88
CA ALA A 381 8.32 11.45 -27.75
C ALA A 381 9.25 12.67 -27.86
N ALA A 382 8.91 13.77 -27.18
CA ALA A 382 9.85 14.86 -26.97
C ALA A 382 10.59 14.64 -25.66
N GLU A 383 11.91 14.54 -25.70
CA GLU A 383 12.74 14.45 -24.51
C GLU A 383 12.86 15.82 -23.81
N ALA A 384 12.88 15.81 -22.47
CA ALA A 384 13.17 17.00 -21.68
C ALA A 384 14.58 17.52 -22.03
N GLY A 385 14.67 18.77 -22.51
CA GLY A 385 15.92 19.37 -22.97
C GLY A 385 16.09 19.44 -24.50
N SER A 386 15.14 18.94 -25.27
CA SER A 386 15.11 19.11 -26.74
C SER A 386 14.94 20.58 -27.13
N ALA A 387 15.23 20.89 -28.42
CA ALA A 387 14.96 22.20 -29.04
C ALA A 387 13.51 22.68 -28.80
N TRP A 388 12.59 21.78 -28.53
CA TRP A 388 11.16 21.99 -28.28
C TRP A 388 10.78 22.26 -26.82
N GLY A 389 11.70 22.77 -25.99
CA GLY A 389 11.42 23.09 -24.57
C GLY A 389 10.33 24.14 -24.31
N GLY A 390 9.73 24.72 -25.37
CA GLY A 390 8.58 25.62 -25.29
C GLY A 390 7.22 24.95 -25.41
N LEU A 391 7.15 23.61 -25.56
CA LEU A 391 5.89 22.87 -25.60
C LEU A 391 5.25 22.75 -24.22
N VAL A 392 3.92 22.63 -24.18
CA VAL A 392 3.19 22.44 -22.94
C VAL A 392 3.35 21.04 -22.40
N SER A 393 3.39 20.93 -21.09
CA SER A 393 3.44 19.66 -20.36
C SER A 393 2.05 19.30 -19.83
N PRO A 394 1.75 18.01 -19.64
CA PRO A 394 0.54 17.63 -18.91
C PRO A 394 0.56 18.26 -17.52
N GLU A 395 -0.57 18.77 -17.10
CA GLU A 395 -0.72 19.20 -15.71
C GLU A 395 -1.00 18.00 -14.83
N TRP A 396 0.07 17.36 -14.39
CA TRP A 396 0.02 16.30 -13.42
C TRP A 396 0.44 16.82 -12.06
N ILE A 397 -0.30 16.46 -11.02
CA ILE A 397 0.15 16.61 -9.66
C ILE A 397 0.58 15.24 -9.16
N LEU A 398 1.90 15.09 -8.96
CA LEU A 398 2.46 13.90 -8.36
C LEU A 398 2.29 13.99 -6.85
N LEU A 399 1.55 13.04 -6.29
CA LEU A 399 1.33 12.92 -4.86
C LEU A 399 2.20 11.77 -4.35
N LYS A 400 3.09 12.10 -3.42
CA LYS A 400 3.83 11.12 -2.66
C LYS A 400 3.17 11.01 -1.28
N ARG A 401 2.62 9.85 -0.97
CA ARG A 401 2.14 9.58 0.38
C ARG A 401 3.31 9.50 1.33
N THR A 402 3.13 10.05 2.50
CA THR A 402 4.05 9.94 3.63
C THR A 402 3.32 9.26 4.77
N PHE A 403 4.06 8.84 5.80
CA PHE A 403 3.44 8.36 7.04
C PHE A 403 2.63 9.44 7.76
N ASN A 404 2.83 10.72 7.40
CA ASN A 404 1.98 11.81 7.86
C ASN A 404 0.75 11.94 6.96
N THR A 405 -0.30 11.19 7.31
CA THR A 405 -1.58 11.17 6.58
C THR A 405 -2.30 12.50 6.58
N ASP A 406 -2.07 13.37 7.57
CA ASP A 406 -2.74 14.66 7.68
C ASP A 406 -2.22 15.66 6.67
N ASP A 407 -0.90 15.70 6.44
CA ASP A 407 -0.29 16.53 5.38
C ASP A 407 -0.76 16.07 3.99
N TYR A 408 -0.85 14.75 3.77
CA TYR A 408 -1.40 14.21 2.54
C TYR A 408 -2.87 14.61 2.33
N LYS A 409 -3.71 14.43 3.34
CA LYS A 409 -5.14 14.81 3.31
C LYS A 409 -5.31 16.31 3.06
N LYS A 410 -4.53 17.16 3.74
CA LYS A 410 -4.55 18.61 3.56
C LYS A 410 -4.19 18.98 2.13
N LYS A 411 -3.08 18.46 1.60
CA LYS A 411 -2.65 18.70 0.21
C LYS A 411 -3.70 18.25 -0.80
N TYR A 412 -4.31 17.08 -0.60
CA TYR A 412 -5.37 16.57 -1.45
C TYR A 412 -6.64 17.45 -1.39
N GLN A 413 -7.01 17.94 -0.21
CA GLN A 413 -8.13 18.87 -0.03
C GLN A 413 -7.88 20.21 -0.71
N ASP A 414 -6.67 20.76 -0.60
CA ASP A 414 -6.29 22.02 -1.23
C ASP A 414 -6.36 21.92 -2.77
N ILE A 415 -5.88 20.81 -3.33
CA ILE A 415 -6.02 20.53 -4.76
C ILE A 415 -7.51 20.45 -5.17
N SER A 416 -8.34 19.81 -4.36
CA SER A 416 -9.76 19.64 -4.67
C SER A 416 -10.56 20.94 -4.55
N LYS A 417 -10.20 21.85 -3.63
CA LYS A 417 -10.84 23.16 -3.45
C LYS A 417 -10.56 24.12 -4.61
N ASN A 418 -9.35 24.07 -5.18
CA ASN A 418 -8.89 25.05 -6.18
C ASN A 418 -9.42 24.81 -7.59
N LYS A 419 -10.48 24.02 -7.77
CA LYS A 419 -11.06 23.70 -9.08
C LYS A 419 -10.04 23.32 -10.17
N TRP A 420 -8.90 22.78 -9.74
CA TRP A 420 -7.84 22.36 -10.65
C TRP A 420 -8.36 21.25 -11.59
N LYS A 421 -8.07 21.40 -12.89
CA LYS A 421 -8.40 20.42 -13.90
C LYS A 421 -7.11 19.68 -14.28
N GLY A 422 -7.12 18.36 -14.24
CA GLY A 422 -5.94 17.57 -14.58
C GLY A 422 -5.92 16.23 -13.86
N THR A 423 -4.79 15.55 -13.89
CA THR A 423 -4.61 14.23 -13.30
C THR A 423 -3.73 14.29 -12.07
N THR A 424 -4.19 13.74 -10.97
CA THR A 424 -3.33 13.42 -9.82
C THR A 424 -2.81 12.00 -9.99
N ILE A 425 -1.51 11.82 -9.81
CA ILE A 425 -0.86 10.51 -9.80
C ILE A 425 -0.31 10.29 -8.40
N ASP A 426 -0.75 9.23 -7.77
CA ASP A 426 -0.37 8.82 -6.42
C ASP A 426 0.51 7.56 -6.51
N VAL A 427 1.76 7.67 -6.07
CA VAL A 427 2.67 6.51 -5.94
C VAL A 427 2.83 6.25 -4.46
N SER A 428 2.36 5.11 -4.02
CA SER A 428 2.36 4.74 -2.60
C SER A 428 2.76 3.30 -2.38
N THR A 429 3.44 3.05 -1.27
CA THR A 429 3.68 1.69 -0.78
C THR A 429 2.46 1.20 0.01
N MET A 430 2.33 -0.11 0.16
CA MET A 430 1.31 -0.70 1.02
C MET A 430 1.41 -0.18 2.47
N TYR A 431 2.63 0.09 2.95
CA TYR A 431 2.88 0.63 4.30
C TYR A 431 2.36 2.06 4.47
N GLU A 432 2.53 2.91 3.46
CA GLU A 432 1.99 4.28 3.46
C GLU A 432 0.46 4.27 3.34
N THR A 433 -0.10 3.39 2.51
CA THR A 433 -1.55 3.25 2.35
C THR A 433 -2.22 2.75 3.62
N ALA A 434 -1.58 1.82 4.34
CA ALA A 434 -2.06 1.26 5.60
C ALA A 434 -1.46 1.94 6.84
N SER A 435 -0.99 3.18 6.71
CA SER A 435 -0.33 3.91 7.81
C SER A 435 -1.18 4.04 9.07
N ASP A 436 -2.50 4.14 8.95
CA ASP A 436 -3.40 4.21 10.11
C ASP A 436 -3.44 2.88 10.88
N ILE A 437 -3.19 1.75 10.20
CA ILE A 437 -3.07 0.43 10.83
C ILE A 437 -1.74 0.31 11.57
N LEU A 438 -0.64 0.82 10.98
CA LEU A 438 0.65 0.91 11.68
C LEU A 438 0.58 1.78 12.93
N LYS A 439 -0.20 2.87 12.89
CA LYS A 439 -0.47 3.69 14.07
C LYS A 439 -1.24 2.89 15.13
N LEU A 440 -2.26 2.11 14.73
CA LEU A 440 -3.00 1.25 15.65
C LEU A 440 -2.08 0.20 16.28
N GLU A 441 -1.24 -0.46 15.50
CA GLU A 441 -0.22 -1.39 16.00
C GLU A 441 0.71 -0.71 17.02
N SER A 442 1.22 0.48 16.69
CA SER A 442 2.04 1.27 17.62
C SER A 442 1.32 1.56 18.94
N VAL A 443 0.04 1.96 18.87
CA VAL A 443 -0.77 2.22 20.07
C VAL A 443 -0.96 0.94 20.90
N LEU A 444 -1.28 -0.18 20.27
CA LEU A 444 -1.39 -1.48 20.94
C LEU A 444 -0.07 -1.89 21.61
N ASN A 445 1.06 -1.68 20.92
CA ASN A 445 2.38 -1.95 21.48
C ASN A 445 2.69 -1.05 22.69
N ILE A 446 2.32 0.23 22.66
CA ILE A 446 2.49 1.15 23.78
C ILE A 446 1.62 0.74 24.97
N ILE A 447 0.35 0.39 24.73
CA ILE A 447 -0.56 -0.09 25.76
C ILE A 447 -0.01 -1.38 26.41
N THR A 448 0.41 -2.34 25.58
CA THR A 448 1.01 -3.59 26.03
C THR A 448 2.28 -3.35 26.85
N LEU A 449 3.18 -2.51 26.34
CA LEU A 449 4.41 -2.14 27.03
C LEU A 449 4.11 -1.48 28.38
N SER A 450 3.14 -0.56 28.43
CA SER A 450 2.73 0.12 29.66
C SER A 450 2.17 -0.86 30.69
N ALA A 451 1.27 -1.76 30.27
CA ALA A 451 0.71 -2.79 31.15
C ALA A 451 1.80 -3.72 31.69
N VAL A 452 2.73 -4.12 30.85
CA VAL A 452 3.87 -4.96 31.23
C VAL A 452 4.81 -4.22 32.19
N LEU A 453 5.08 -2.93 31.98
CA LEU A 453 5.89 -2.13 32.89
C LEU A 453 5.25 -2.04 34.30
N VAL A 454 3.94 -1.87 34.37
CA VAL A 454 3.22 -1.89 35.66
C VAL A 454 3.38 -3.26 36.34
N LEU A 455 3.15 -4.34 35.61
CA LEU A 455 3.31 -5.71 36.13
C LEU A 455 4.76 -5.97 36.55
N PHE A 456 5.72 -5.50 35.77
CA PHE A 456 7.14 -5.54 36.10
C PHE A 456 7.47 -4.76 37.38
N PHE A 457 6.93 -3.57 37.55
CA PHE A 457 7.14 -2.79 38.77
C PHE A 457 6.70 -3.56 40.01
N ILE A 458 5.58 -4.26 39.94
CA ILE A 458 5.10 -5.14 41.03
C ILE A 458 6.10 -6.29 41.26
N ILE A 459 6.59 -6.93 40.21
CA ILE A 459 7.59 -8.00 40.29
C ILE A 459 8.90 -7.49 40.89
N LEU A 460 9.35 -6.27 40.48
CA LEU A 460 10.56 -5.65 41.01
C LEU A 460 10.48 -5.42 42.53
N LEU A 461 9.34 -4.97 43.01
CA LEU A 461 9.11 -4.85 44.47
C LEU A 461 9.26 -6.22 45.15
N GLY A 462 8.73 -7.28 44.51
CA GLY A 462 8.90 -8.66 44.96
C GLY A 462 10.38 -9.10 44.99
N VAL A 463 11.13 -8.81 43.91
CA VAL A 463 12.58 -9.13 43.84
C VAL A 463 13.38 -8.41 44.92
N VAL A 464 13.17 -7.09 45.10
CA VAL A 464 13.84 -6.29 46.13
C VAL A 464 13.56 -6.81 47.52
N ASN A 465 12.29 -7.09 47.83
CA ASN A 465 11.90 -7.61 49.15
C ASN A 465 12.48 -9.00 49.38
N THR A 466 12.44 -9.87 48.37
CA THR A 466 13.02 -11.21 48.42
C THR A 466 14.54 -11.16 48.65
N LEU A 467 15.25 -10.32 47.91
CA LEU A 467 16.70 -10.16 48.07
C LEU A 467 17.06 -9.59 49.47
N ARG A 468 16.32 -8.59 49.94
CA ARG A 468 16.53 -8.05 51.30
C ARG A 468 16.35 -9.14 52.35
N MET A 469 15.32 -9.95 52.23
CA MET A 469 15.09 -11.07 53.15
C MET A 469 16.19 -12.13 53.04
N THR A 470 16.58 -12.52 51.83
CA THR A 470 17.70 -13.44 51.58
C THR A 470 19.00 -12.96 52.21
N ILE A 471 19.33 -11.68 52.04
CA ILE A 471 20.53 -11.08 52.62
C ILE A 471 20.48 -11.14 54.14
N ARG A 472 19.31 -10.85 54.77
CA ARG A 472 19.14 -10.95 56.20
C ARG A 472 19.28 -12.38 56.71
N GLU A 473 18.63 -13.35 56.09
CA GLU A 473 18.72 -14.78 56.46
C GLU A 473 20.14 -15.33 56.31
N ARG A 474 20.90 -14.82 55.31
CA ARG A 474 22.27 -15.27 55.02
C ARG A 474 23.36 -14.35 55.57
N THR A 475 23.00 -13.40 56.43
CA THR A 475 23.96 -12.42 56.97
C THR A 475 25.17 -13.11 57.61
N ARG A 476 24.97 -14.18 58.35
CA ARG A 476 26.02 -14.96 59.00
C ARG A 476 26.90 -15.73 58.00
N GLU A 477 26.29 -16.35 56.96
CA GLU A 477 27.01 -17.01 55.88
C GLU A 477 27.90 -15.99 55.11
N ILE A 478 27.35 -14.80 54.81
CA ILE A 478 28.07 -13.71 54.15
C ILE A 478 29.25 -13.24 55.01
N GLY A 479 29.03 -13.08 56.31
CA GLY A 479 30.07 -12.71 57.29
C GLY A 479 31.21 -13.70 57.30
N THR A 480 30.91 -15.00 57.38
CA THR A 480 31.89 -16.08 57.36
C THR A 480 32.69 -16.12 56.06
N ILE A 481 32.02 -16.09 54.94
CA ILE A 481 32.67 -16.12 53.60
C ILE A 481 33.60 -14.90 53.43
N ARG A 482 33.19 -13.73 53.88
CA ARG A 482 34.00 -12.51 53.85
C ARG A 482 35.18 -12.56 54.85
N ALA A 483 35.02 -13.17 56.00
CA ALA A 483 36.09 -13.35 56.97
C ALA A 483 37.19 -14.31 56.44
N ILE A 484 36.83 -15.29 55.59
CA ILE A 484 37.73 -16.19 54.88
C ILE A 484 38.41 -15.53 53.69
N GLY A 485 38.11 -14.26 53.34
CA GLY A 485 38.81 -13.49 52.33
C GLY A 485 38.02 -13.20 51.04
N MET A 486 36.76 -13.54 50.92
CA MET A 486 35.97 -13.22 49.73
C MET A 486 35.79 -11.67 49.56
N GLN A 487 36.09 -11.15 48.36
CA GLN A 487 35.98 -9.73 48.04
C GLN A 487 34.50 -9.28 48.02
N ARG A 488 34.25 -7.99 48.34
CA ARG A 488 32.91 -7.38 48.28
C ARG A 488 32.26 -7.53 46.90
N ALA A 489 33.03 -7.35 45.84
CA ALA A 489 32.56 -7.50 44.46
C ALA A 489 32.04 -8.94 44.22
N ALA A 490 32.76 -9.95 44.66
CA ALA A 490 32.36 -11.34 44.47
C ALA A 490 31.06 -11.71 45.17
N VAL A 491 30.82 -11.14 46.36
CA VAL A 491 29.54 -11.32 47.10
C VAL A 491 28.39 -10.62 46.37
N ARG A 492 28.60 -9.38 45.89
CA ARG A 492 27.62 -8.66 45.10
C ARG A 492 27.28 -9.43 43.82
N ASP A 493 28.29 -9.87 43.07
CA ASP A 493 28.13 -10.55 41.79
C ASP A 493 27.46 -11.92 41.97
N MET A 494 27.65 -12.59 43.08
CA MET A 494 26.91 -13.81 43.43
C MET A 494 25.39 -13.58 43.51
N PHE A 495 24.92 -12.51 44.17
CA PHE A 495 23.49 -12.18 44.22
C PHE A 495 22.94 -11.72 42.86
N ILE A 496 23.73 -10.98 42.08
CA ILE A 496 23.37 -10.58 40.71
C ILE A 496 23.21 -11.80 39.83
N LEU A 497 24.16 -12.75 39.86
CA LEU A 497 24.08 -14.00 39.12
C LEU A 497 22.89 -14.87 39.57
N GLU A 498 22.58 -14.89 40.87
CA GLU A 498 21.40 -15.58 41.41
C GLU A 498 20.11 -15.02 40.77
N THR A 499 19.96 -13.70 40.72
CA THR A 499 18.83 -13.01 40.05
C THR A 499 18.83 -13.24 38.56
N PHE A 500 19.98 -13.15 37.90
CA PHE A 500 20.12 -13.41 36.45
C PHE A 500 19.65 -14.82 36.09
N PHE A 501 20.12 -15.86 36.77
CA PHE A 501 19.71 -17.23 36.48
C PHE A 501 18.22 -17.49 36.82
N LEU A 502 17.71 -16.90 37.89
CA LEU A 502 16.29 -16.99 38.20
C LEU A 502 15.45 -16.37 37.07
N THR A 503 15.83 -15.17 36.62
CA THR A 503 15.12 -14.48 35.53
C THR A 503 15.22 -15.24 34.24
N LEU A 504 16.39 -15.78 33.89
CA LEU A 504 16.61 -16.56 32.68
C LEU A 504 15.73 -17.83 32.66
N ILE A 505 15.71 -18.59 33.75
CA ILE A 505 14.87 -19.79 33.87
C ILE A 505 13.39 -19.42 33.80
N SER A 506 12.99 -18.37 34.52
CA SER A 506 11.61 -17.88 34.49
C SER A 506 11.18 -17.37 33.12
N SER A 507 12.06 -16.65 32.43
CA SER A 507 11.78 -16.18 31.05
C SER A 507 11.61 -17.34 30.07
N THR A 508 12.45 -18.37 30.17
CA THR A 508 12.33 -19.58 29.34
C THR A 508 10.99 -20.30 29.62
N ALA A 509 10.63 -20.45 30.89
CA ALA A 509 9.35 -21.03 31.29
C ALA A 509 8.16 -20.16 30.82
N GLY A 510 8.30 -18.83 30.87
CA GLY A 510 7.32 -17.86 30.38
C GLY A 510 7.15 -17.92 28.86
N ILE A 511 8.21 -18.07 28.09
CA ILE A 511 8.13 -18.27 26.62
C ILE A 511 7.33 -19.54 26.32
N ILE A 512 7.66 -20.65 26.96
CA ILE A 512 6.94 -21.92 26.77
C ILE A 512 5.46 -21.75 27.13
N ALA A 513 5.16 -21.13 28.27
CA ALA A 513 3.79 -20.85 28.68
C ALA A 513 3.06 -19.93 27.70
N GLY A 514 3.75 -18.92 27.14
CA GLY A 514 3.22 -18.03 26.10
C GLY A 514 2.86 -18.80 24.82
N PHE A 515 3.72 -19.69 24.33
CA PHE A 515 3.41 -20.53 23.18
C PHE A 515 2.20 -21.46 23.43
N ILE A 516 2.12 -22.05 24.62
CA ILE A 516 0.97 -22.86 25.02
C ILE A 516 -0.31 -22.00 25.06
N ALA A 517 -0.24 -20.81 25.65
CA ALA A 517 -1.36 -19.88 25.71
C ALA A 517 -1.83 -19.46 24.31
N MET A 518 -0.92 -19.08 23.41
CA MET A 518 -1.23 -18.74 22.02
C MET A 518 -1.93 -19.92 21.32
N ARG A 519 -1.44 -21.15 21.53
CA ARG A 519 -2.06 -22.34 20.93
C ARG A 519 -3.47 -22.58 21.47
N LEU A 520 -3.67 -22.45 22.77
CA LEU A 520 -4.99 -22.62 23.40
C LEU A 520 -5.97 -21.53 22.96
N ILE A 521 -5.54 -20.28 22.92
CA ILE A 521 -6.38 -19.16 22.46
C ILE A 521 -6.74 -19.31 20.97
N SER A 522 -5.80 -19.78 20.14
CA SER A 522 -6.06 -20.02 18.71
C SER A 522 -7.04 -21.15 18.43
N LEU A 523 -7.39 -21.98 19.41
CA LEU A 523 -8.43 -23.01 19.26
C LEU A 523 -9.85 -22.44 19.46
N ILE A 524 -9.96 -21.25 20.07
CA ILE A 524 -11.26 -20.61 20.29
C ILE A 524 -11.74 -20.03 18.96
N THR A 525 -12.93 -20.44 18.52
CA THR A 525 -13.59 -19.93 17.33
C THR A 525 -14.52 -18.77 17.69
N PHE A 526 -14.31 -17.65 17.06
CA PHE A 526 -15.18 -16.48 17.16
C PHE A 526 -16.03 -16.36 15.91
N HIS A 527 -17.30 -15.99 16.04
CA HIS A 527 -18.17 -15.73 14.91
C HIS A 527 -17.98 -14.27 14.46
N PRO A 528 -17.41 -14.02 13.26
CA PRO A 528 -17.03 -12.66 12.86
C PRO A 528 -18.21 -11.69 12.67
N GLN A 529 -19.43 -12.22 12.44
CA GLN A 529 -20.61 -11.42 12.10
C GLN A 529 -21.13 -10.55 13.25
N ASP A 530 -20.87 -10.95 14.50
CA ASP A 530 -21.42 -10.29 15.68
C ASP A 530 -20.36 -9.53 16.51
N ASN A 531 -19.10 -9.51 16.07
CA ASN A 531 -18.01 -9.00 16.88
C ASN A 531 -17.11 -8.02 16.11
N PRO A 532 -16.91 -6.77 16.61
CA PRO A 532 -15.95 -5.84 16.02
C PRO A 532 -14.51 -6.39 15.94
N LEU A 533 -14.19 -7.42 16.74
CA LEU A 533 -12.92 -8.13 16.67
C LEU A 533 -12.76 -8.98 15.37
N GLY A 534 -13.82 -9.14 14.58
CA GLY A 534 -13.75 -9.87 13.30
C GLY A 534 -12.65 -9.41 12.35
N MET A 535 -12.26 -8.14 12.45
CA MET A 535 -11.14 -7.57 11.67
C MET A 535 -9.77 -8.17 12.04
N LEU A 536 -9.63 -8.71 13.24
CA LEU A 536 -8.40 -9.26 13.81
C LEU A 536 -8.34 -10.79 13.73
N LEU A 537 -9.37 -11.41 13.12
CA LEU A 537 -9.50 -12.86 13.03
C LEU A 537 -9.09 -13.37 11.65
N VAL A 538 -8.47 -14.52 11.64
CA VAL A 538 -8.23 -15.33 10.44
C VAL A 538 -9.02 -16.63 10.60
N ASN A 539 -9.96 -16.90 9.69
CA ASN A 539 -10.85 -18.06 9.80
C ASN A 539 -11.63 -18.14 11.13
N GLY A 540 -11.96 -17.02 11.73
CA GLY A 540 -12.63 -16.99 13.02
C GLY A 540 -11.72 -17.24 14.23
N HIS A 541 -10.40 -17.33 14.05
CA HIS A 541 -9.42 -17.52 15.11
C HIS A 541 -8.50 -16.31 15.24
N LEU A 542 -8.04 -16.05 16.46
CA LEU A 542 -6.99 -15.07 16.70
C LEU A 542 -5.66 -15.59 16.13
N TYR A 543 -5.00 -14.74 15.35
CA TYR A 543 -3.74 -15.07 14.69
C TYR A 543 -2.57 -14.45 15.43
N PHE A 544 -1.58 -15.27 15.75
CA PHE A 544 -0.35 -14.90 16.45
C PHE A 544 0.87 -15.15 15.55
N LEU A 545 1.73 -14.15 15.41
CA LEU A 545 3.00 -14.28 14.68
C LEU A 545 4.17 -14.00 15.63
N PRO A 546 4.74 -15.04 16.30
CA PRO A 546 5.89 -14.85 17.16
C PRO A 546 7.13 -14.54 16.32
N THR A 547 7.81 -13.44 16.62
CA THR A 547 9.06 -13.04 15.97
C THR A 547 10.23 -13.26 16.90
N PHE A 548 11.36 -13.77 16.36
CA PHE A 548 12.57 -13.98 17.18
C PHE A 548 13.07 -12.68 17.80
N THR A 549 13.04 -11.59 17.05
CA THR A 549 13.45 -10.25 17.53
C THR A 549 12.58 -9.75 18.67
N GLY A 550 11.25 -9.94 18.58
CA GLY A 550 10.31 -9.56 19.62
C GLY A 550 10.51 -10.37 20.92
N ILE A 551 10.70 -11.69 20.79
CA ILE A 551 10.94 -12.58 21.93
C ILE A 551 12.29 -12.25 22.60
N ALA A 552 13.36 -12.16 21.80
CA ALA A 552 14.70 -11.86 22.32
C ALA A 552 14.76 -10.48 22.96
N GLY A 553 14.14 -9.46 22.34
CA GLY A 553 14.04 -8.12 22.90
C GLY A 553 13.30 -8.10 24.25
N SER A 554 12.21 -8.84 24.35
CA SER A 554 11.43 -8.97 25.59
C SER A 554 12.26 -9.60 26.72
N VAL A 555 12.95 -10.71 26.42
CA VAL A 555 13.79 -11.41 27.40
C VAL A 555 14.94 -10.54 27.88
N LEU A 556 15.64 -9.88 26.93
CA LEU A 556 16.75 -8.97 27.27
C LEU A 556 16.28 -7.80 28.13
N LEU A 557 15.14 -7.20 27.83
CA LEU A 557 14.56 -6.14 28.63
C LEU A 557 14.31 -6.60 30.07
N ILE A 558 13.72 -7.76 30.24
CA ILE A 558 13.38 -8.34 31.54
C ILE A 558 14.62 -8.64 32.36
N ILE A 559 15.63 -9.27 31.73
CA ILE A 559 16.90 -9.56 32.40
C ILE A 559 17.59 -8.25 32.81
N ALA A 560 17.65 -7.26 31.92
CA ALA A 560 18.28 -5.97 32.23
C ALA A 560 17.62 -5.26 33.42
N ILE A 561 16.29 -5.26 33.46
CA ILE A 561 15.53 -4.66 34.57
C ILE A 561 15.74 -5.43 35.87
N ALA A 562 15.65 -6.76 35.85
CA ALA A 562 15.81 -7.59 37.06
C ALA A 562 17.22 -7.47 37.65
N VAL A 563 18.24 -7.54 36.78
CA VAL A 563 19.64 -7.39 37.19
C VAL A 563 19.92 -5.98 37.71
N GLY A 564 19.43 -4.95 37.02
CA GLY A 564 19.58 -3.55 37.44
C GLY A 564 18.95 -3.29 38.82
N THR A 565 17.77 -3.87 39.06
CA THR A 565 17.07 -3.75 40.36
C THR A 565 17.78 -4.50 41.46
N ALA A 566 18.33 -5.68 41.16
CA ALA A 566 19.08 -6.47 42.12
C ALA A 566 20.40 -5.81 42.58
N TRP A 567 20.97 -4.94 41.74
CA TRP A 567 22.25 -4.27 42.02
C TRP A 567 22.26 -3.53 43.36
N PHE A 568 21.20 -2.76 43.65
CA PHE A 568 21.17 -1.89 44.82
C PHE A 568 21.14 -2.70 46.16
N PRO A 569 20.24 -3.67 46.39
CA PRO A 569 20.26 -4.48 47.59
C PRO A 569 21.51 -5.39 47.68
N ALA A 570 21.97 -5.94 46.55
CA ALA A 570 23.18 -6.76 46.54
C ALA A 570 24.43 -5.98 46.98
N ARG A 571 24.58 -4.73 46.50
CA ARG A 571 25.68 -3.83 46.93
C ARG A 571 25.61 -3.52 48.42
N ARG A 572 24.41 -3.26 48.96
CA ARG A 572 24.23 -3.02 50.42
C ARG A 572 24.62 -4.24 51.22
N GLY A 573 24.17 -5.45 50.85
CA GLY A 573 24.54 -6.69 51.52
C GLY A 573 26.04 -7.00 51.48
N ALA A 574 26.67 -6.77 50.29
CA ALA A 574 28.12 -6.97 50.12
C ALA A 574 29.00 -6.03 50.96
N ASN A 575 28.50 -4.83 51.26
CA ASN A 575 29.24 -3.83 52.06
C ASN A 575 29.15 -4.01 53.58
N MET A 576 28.39 -4.99 54.03
CA MET A 576 28.23 -5.26 55.47
C MET A 576 29.57 -5.69 56.11
N PRO A 577 30.05 -5.06 57.21
CA PRO A 577 31.29 -5.46 57.88
C PRO A 577 31.18 -6.88 58.44
N PRO A 578 32.21 -7.75 58.28
CA PRO A 578 32.17 -9.13 58.79
C PRO A 578 31.91 -9.24 60.30
N ALA A 579 32.50 -8.33 61.07
CA ALA A 579 32.30 -8.28 62.54
C ALA A 579 30.81 -8.03 62.89
N LYS A 580 30.12 -7.12 62.18
CA LYS A 580 28.70 -6.83 62.41
C LYS A 580 27.81 -7.98 61.93
N ALA A 581 28.22 -8.67 60.84
CA ALA A 581 27.49 -9.83 60.30
C ALA A 581 27.55 -11.06 61.19
N LEU A 582 28.67 -11.29 61.90
CA LEU A 582 28.89 -12.41 62.83
C LEU A 582 28.31 -12.13 64.21
N GLY A 583 28.28 -10.84 64.67
CA GLY A 583 27.74 -10.41 65.95
C GLY A 583 26.24 -10.18 65.98
N HIS A 584 25.51 -10.43 64.89
CA HIS A 584 24.07 -10.26 64.84
C HIS A 584 23.38 -11.43 65.61
N PHE A 585 23.17 -11.27 66.92
CA PHE A 585 22.20 -12.06 67.64
C PHE A 585 20.80 -11.58 67.27
N THR A 586 19.91 -12.49 66.94
CA THR A 586 18.50 -12.39 66.49
C THR A 586 17.75 -11.21 67.04
#